data_1132e59b47976aa2573f858b71175874
#
_entry.id   1132e59b47976aa2573f858b71175874
#
_cell.length_a   1.000
_cell.length_b   1.000
_cell.length_c   1.000
_cell.angle_alpha   90.00
_cell.angle_beta   90.00
_cell.angle_gamma   90.00
#
_symmetry.space_group_name_H-M   'P 1'
#
loop_
_entity.id
_entity.type
_entity.pdbx_description
1 polymer ?
#
loop_
_entity_poly.entity_id
_entity_poly.type
_entity_poly.pdbx_seq_one_letter_code
_entity_poly.pdbx_strand_id
1 'polypeptide(L)'
;MFPVDQAPLVRQLCDRHKGIGADGVVLLEESKQAHFKMRIFNSDGSEAEMCGNGIRCLLKFIHECEIPGNDFNIETSSKTLNVSLDQNYVAVEMGDPSQIQWNLDIESWKVHHLDTGVPHAIVFTDTLEDLNIKELGSQIRFHAHFSPRGANANFAQLDPHGIIHVRTYERGVEEETLACGTGATATALAAAHIYGLQAPLSVRVKSGDLLKIDFRPAKDGGFTDVRLIGSAKHIFKGVIEI
;
A
#
# COMPACT_ATOMS: atom_id res chain seq x y z
N MET A 1 -27.39 -3.72 -10.79
CA MET A 1 -26.54 -4.86 -10.42
C MET A 1 -25.29 -4.80 -11.30
N PHE A 2 -24.11 -4.86 -10.71
CA PHE A 2 -22.86 -4.80 -11.49
C PHE A 2 -22.77 -6.04 -12.40
N PRO A 3 -22.37 -5.92 -13.68
CA PRO A 3 -22.38 -7.05 -14.65
C PRO A 3 -21.52 -8.22 -14.19
N VAL A 4 -21.80 -9.45 -14.70
CA VAL A 4 -20.99 -10.63 -14.40
C VAL A 4 -19.59 -10.51 -15.00
N ASP A 5 -19.46 -9.99 -16.24
CA ASP A 5 -18.17 -9.57 -16.80
C ASP A 5 -17.98 -8.08 -16.56
N GLN A 6 -17.19 -7.77 -15.58
CA GLN A 6 -16.99 -6.39 -15.10
C GLN A 6 -15.86 -5.65 -15.82
N ALA A 7 -14.96 -6.38 -16.46
CA ALA A 7 -13.76 -5.79 -17.05
C ALA A 7 -14.05 -4.72 -18.13
N PRO A 8 -15.00 -4.88 -19.07
CA PRO A 8 -15.31 -3.83 -20.03
C PRO A 8 -15.85 -2.56 -19.39
N LEU A 9 -16.75 -2.71 -18.40
CA LEU A 9 -17.34 -1.58 -17.68
C LEU A 9 -16.28 -0.86 -16.85
N VAL A 10 -15.42 -1.59 -16.15
CA VAL A 10 -14.32 -0.99 -15.38
C VAL A 10 -13.40 -0.17 -16.30
N ARG A 11 -12.98 -0.71 -17.45
CA ARG A 11 -12.18 0.02 -18.44
C ARG A 11 -12.88 1.30 -18.91
N GLN A 12 -14.18 1.22 -19.19
CA GLN A 12 -14.96 2.38 -19.58
C GLN A 12 -15.01 3.45 -18.49
N LEU A 13 -15.28 3.06 -17.23
CA LEU A 13 -15.33 3.98 -16.10
C LEU A 13 -13.97 4.64 -15.82
N CYS A 14 -12.88 3.87 -15.94
CA CYS A 14 -11.53 4.34 -15.66
C CYS A 14 -10.91 5.16 -16.80
N ASP A 15 -11.48 5.15 -18.01
CA ASP A 15 -10.97 5.95 -19.12
C ASP A 15 -11.00 7.44 -18.80
N ARG A 16 -9.82 8.09 -18.88
CA ARG A 16 -9.65 9.51 -18.51
C ARG A 16 -10.22 10.49 -19.54
N HIS A 17 -10.58 10.01 -20.72
CA HIS A 17 -11.11 10.84 -21.82
C HIS A 17 -12.59 10.57 -22.11
N LYS A 18 -13.07 9.35 -21.85
CA LYS A 18 -14.42 8.92 -22.23
C LYS A 18 -15.25 8.42 -21.05
N GLY A 19 -14.64 8.24 -19.88
CA GLY A 19 -15.26 7.80 -18.64
C GLY A 19 -15.14 8.84 -17.53
N ILE A 20 -15.18 8.37 -16.28
CA ILE A 20 -14.96 9.20 -15.09
C ILE A 20 -13.47 9.52 -14.95
N GLY A 21 -12.60 8.58 -15.30
CA GLY A 21 -11.15 8.68 -15.15
C GLY A 21 -10.70 8.31 -13.73
N ALA A 22 -10.22 7.08 -13.56
CA ALA A 22 -9.74 6.59 -12.27
C ALA A 22 -8.62 5.56 -12.46
N ASP A 23 -7.87 5.28 -11.39
CA ASP A 23 -6.85 4.24 -11.38
C ASP A 23 -7.44 2.84 -11.17
N GLY A 24 -8.71 2.77 -10.76
CA GLY A 24 -9.44 1.54 -10.54
C GLY A 24 -10.83 1.77 -9.99
N VAL A 25 -11.55 0.66 -9.78
CA VAL A 25 -12.91 0.65 -9.20
C VAL A 25 -12.91 -0.23 -7.96
N VAL A 26 -13.49 0.26 -6.88
CA VAL A 26 -13.68 -0.50 -5.63
C VAL A 26 -15.17 -0.75 -5.45
N LEU A 27 -15.54 -2.02 -5.22
CA LEU A 27 -16.90 -2.43 -4.93
C LEU A 27 -17.04 -2.79 -3.45
N LEU A 28 -18.11 -2.29 -2.83
CA LEU A 28 -18.58 -2.71 -1.52
C LEU A 28 -19.67 -3.78 -1.73
N GLU A 29 -19.44 -4.98 -1.22
CA GLU A 29 -20.37 -6.12 -1.34
C GLU A 29 -20.72 -6.67 0.05
N GLU A 30 -21.81 -7.42 0.14
CA GLU A 30 -22.13 -8.20 1.34
C GLU A 30 -21.12 -9.32 1.55
N SER A 31 -20.78 -9.61 2.80
CA SER A 31 -19.95 -10.73 3.21
C SER A 31 -20.73 -11.71 4.08
N LYS A 32 -20.39 -13.00 4.00
CA LYS A 32 -20.92 -14.03 4.90
C LYS A 32 -20.05 -14.26 6.13
N GLN A 33 -18.83 -13.71 6.15
CA GLN A 33 -17.81 -13.98 7.17
C GLN A 33 -17.18 -12.71 7.77
N ALA A 34 -17.51 -11.54 7.22
CA ALA A 34 -17.04 -10.24 7.69
C ALA A 34 -18.18 -9.22 7.66
N HIS A 35 -17.94 -7.99 8.09
CA HIS A 35 -18.96 -6.95 7.99
C HIS A 35 -19.28 -6.62 6.53
N PHE A 36 -18.25 -6.56 5.68
CA PHE A 36 -18.34 -6.28 4.26
C PHE A 36 -17.28 -7.04 3.49
N LYS A 37 -17.48 -7.12 2.16
CA LYS A 37 -16.49 -7.61 1.22
C LYS A 37 -16.07 -6.50 0.27
N MET A 38 -14.77 -6.37 0.06
CA MET A 38 -14.17 -5.51 -0.93
C MET A 38 -13.78 -6.31 -2.17
N ARG A 39 -14.18 -5.81 -3.33
CA ARG A 39 -13.55 -6.19 -4.60
C ARG A 39 -12.92 -4.97 -5.23
N ILE A 40 -11.76 -5.13 -5.80
CA ILE A 40 -11.03 -4.04 -6.43
C ILE A 40 -10.56 -4.44 -7.81
N PHE A 41 -10.73 -3.54 -8.76
CA PHE A 41 -10.34 -3.71 -10.16
C PHE A 41 -9.37 -2.62 -10.55
N ASN A 42 -8.30 -2.99 -11.23
CA ASN A 42 -7.40 -2.09 -11.90
C ASN A 42 -8.08 -1.42 -13.10
N SER A 43 -7.52 -0.33 -13.61
CA SER A 43 -8.08 0.39 -14.75
C SER A 43 -8.15 -0.44 -16.05
N ASP A 44 -7.38 -1.52 -16.17
CA ASP A 44 -7.44 -2.48 -17.29
C ASP A 44 -8.58 -3.50 -17.16
N GLY A 45 -9.31 -3.48 -16.04
CA GLY A 45 -10.41 -4.39 -15.71
C GLY A 45 -9.98 -5.68 -15.04
N SER A 46 -8.70 -5.91 -14.79
CA SER A 46 -8.23 -7.04 -13.99
C SER A 46 -8.58 -6.85 -12.51
N GLU A 47 -8.98 -7.93 -11.83
CA GLU A 47 -9.24 -7.88 -10.38
C GLU A 47 -7.92 -8.02 -9.61
N ALA A 48 -7.70 -7.10 -8.66
CA ALA A 48 -6.53 -7.11 -7.80
C ALA A 48 -6.85 -7.78 -6.45
N GLU A 49 -5.85 -8.44 -5.87
CA GLU A 49 -6.02 -9.15 -4.59
C GLU A 49 -6.19 -8.20 -3.40
N MET A 50 -5.47 -7.07 -3.41
CA MET A 50 -5.50 -6.07 -2.34
C MET A 50 -4.89 -4.75 -2.81
N CYS A 51 -5.42 -3.64 -2.29
CA CYS A 51 -4.85 -2.32 -2.47
C CYS A 51 -5.05 -1.49 -1.20
N GLY A 52 -3.95 -1.07 -0.58
CA GLY A 52 -3.99 -0.25 0.63
C GLY A 52 -4.69 1.11 0.44
N ASN A 53 -4.64 1.68 -0.75
CA ASN A 53 -5.37 2.90 -1.08
C ASN A 53 -6.87 2.60 -1.23
N GLY A 54 -7.21 1.50 -1.92
CA GLY A 54 -8.59 1.08 -2.14
C GLY A 54 -9.34 0.79 -0.85
N ILE A 55 -8.72 0.12 0.12
CA ILE A 55 -9.37 -0.16 1.41
C ILE A 55 -9.65 1.12 2.20
N ARG A 56 -8.77 2.13 2.14
CA ARG A 56 -9.04 3.42 2.78
C ARG A 56 -10.19 4.17 2.12
N CYS A 57 -10.25 4.14 0.78
CA CYS A 57 -11.37 4.70 0.03
C CYS A 57 -12.69 3.99 0.36
N LEU A 58 -12.66 2.65 0.46
CA LEU A 58 -13.86 1.88 0.82
C LEU A 58 -14.39 2.25 2.20
N LEU A 59 -13.52 2.37 3.20
CA LEU A 59 -13.96 2.72 4.55
C LEU A 59 -14.53 4.14 4.61
N LYS A 60 -13.93 5.07 3.87
CA LYS A 60 -14.49 6.42 3.73
C LYS A 60 -15.86 6.39 3.03
N PHE A 61 -16.03 5.54 2.01
CA PHE A 61 -17.30 5.36 1.32
C PHE A 61 -18.38 4.74 2.24
N ILE A 62 -18.04 3.75 3.06
CA ILE A 62 -18.95 3.16 4.07
C ILE A 62 -19.48 4.26 5.00
N HIS A 63 -18.60 5.13 5.46
CA HIS A 63 -18.96 6.26 6.30
C HIS A 63 -19.88 7.27 5.58
N GLU A 64 -19.60 7.58 4.30
CA GLU A 64 -20.45 8.46 3.48
C GLU A 64 -21.83 7.86 3.18
N CYS A 65 -21.96 6.53 3.27
CA CYS A 65 -23.25 5.82 3.21
C CYS A 65 -24.01 5.84 4.55
N GLU A 66 -23.53 6.57 5.56
CA GLU A 66 -24.12 6.69 6.90
C GLU A 66 -24.26 5.32 7.61
N ILE A 67 -23.42 4.35 7.27
CA ILE A 67 -23.39 3.05 7.94
C ILE A 67 -22.75 3.25 9.32
N PRO A 68 -23.44 2.87 10.42
CA PRO A 68 -22.95 3.14 11.75
C PRO A 68 -21.74 2.29 12.11
N GLY A 69 -20.79 2.86 12.87
CA GLY A 69 -19.58 2.21 13.33
C GLY A 69 -18.32 2.85 12.75
N ASN A 70 -17.20 2.60 13.41
CA ASN A 70 -15.87 3.07 12.99
C ASN A 70 -14.90 1.92 12.72
N ASP A 71 -15.20 0.74 13.27
CA ASP A 71 -14.33 -0.44 13.18
C ASP A 71 -15.05 -1.52 12.38
N PHE A 72 -14.39 -1.99 11.31
CA PHE A 72 -14.95 -2.99 10.42
C PHE A 72 -13.95 -4.08 10.09
N ASN A 73 -14.45 -5.29 9.90
CA ASN A 73 -13.74 -6.39 9.27
C ASN A 73 -14.14 -6.42 7.80
N ILE A 74 -13.18 -6.29 6.91
CA ILE A 74 -13.40 -6.27 5.46
C ILE A 74 -12.77 -7.52 4.84
N GLU A 75 -13.61 -8.37 4.24
CA GLU A 75 -13.16 -9.50 3.44
C GLU A 75 -12.56 -8.98 2.12
N THR A 76 -11.37 -9.46 1.77
CA THR A 76 -10.76 -9.27 0.45
C THR A 76 -10.61 -10.62 -0.23
N SER A 77 -10.11 -10.67 -1.46
CA SER A 77 -9.86 -11.95 -2.15
C SER A 77 -8.78 -12.81 -1.46
N SER A 78 -7.89 -12.21 -0.66
CA SER A 78 -6.76 -12.91 -0.04
C SER A 78 -6.92 -13.11 1.47
N LYS A 79 -7.54 -12.17 2.18
CA LYS A 79 -7.68 -12.20 3.65
C LYS A 79 -8.77 -11.24 4.15
N THR A 80 -9.12 -11.37 5.43
CA THR A 80 -9.92 -10.38 6.14
C THR A 80 -9.00 -9.36 6.81
N LEU A 81 -9.33 -8.07 6.65
CA LEU A 81 -8.59 -6.95 7.22
C LEU A 81 -9.43 -6.26 8.29
N ASN A 82 -8.79 -5.93 9.42
CA ASN A 82 -9.35 -5.02 10.40
C ASN A 82 -9.02 -3.59 10.00
N VAL A 83 -10.04 -2.76 9.90
CA VAL A 83 -9.91 -1.36 9.50
C VAL A 83 -10.69 -0.48 10.46
N SER A 84 -10.14 0.68 10.77
CA SER A 84 -10.82 1.67 11.61
C SER A 84 -10.75 3.06 11.02
N LEU A 85 -11.81 3.84 11.23
CA LEU A 85 -11.88 5.24 10.84
C LEU A 85 -11.86 6.12 12.08
N ASP A 86 -10.89 7.02 12.16
CA ASP A 86 -10.88 8.11 13.15
C ASP A 86 -10.82 9.44 12.42
N GLN A 87 -11.91 10.21 12.52
CA GLN A 87 -12.13 11.45 11.79
C GLN A 87 -11.98 11.26 10.26
N ASN A 88 -10.84 11.65 9.69
CA ASN A 88 -10.51 11.52 8.27
C ASN A 88 -9.37 10.53 8.01
N TYR A 89 -8.89 9.85 9.03
CA TYR A 89 -7.79 8.90 8.92
C TYR A 89 -8.31 7.47 9.04
N VAL A 90 -7.89 6.65 8.09
CA VAL A 90 -8.19 5.22 8.08
C VAL A 90 -6.94 4.48 8.52
N ALA A 91 -7.07 3.68 9.56
CA ALA A 91 -6.06 2.73 9.98
C ALA A 91 -6.40 1.34 9.43
N VAL A 92 -5.44 0.72 8.79
CA VAL A 92 -5.52 -0.62 8.21
C VAL A 92 -4.52 -1.51 8.91
N GLU A 93 -4.98 -2.62 9.49
CA GLU A 93 -4.10 -3.63 10.06
C GLU A 93 -3.38 -4.40 8.95
N MET A 94 -2.05 -4.34 8.94
CA MET A 94 -1.23 -4.91 7.87
C MET A 94 -0.86 -6.39 8.15
N GLY A 95 -0.99 -6.83 9.40
CA GLY A 95 -0.42 -8.08 9.89
C GLY A 95 1.07 -7.94 10.23
N ASP A 96 1.61 -8.96 10.85
CA ASP A 96 3.02 -8.97 11.26
C ASP A 96 3.92 -9.24 10.03
N PRO A 97 5.04 -8.51 9.88
CA PRO A 97 5.95 -8.71 8.78
C PRO A 97 6.65 -10.07 8.91
N SER A 98 6.99 -10.66 7.78
CA SER A 98 7.72 -11.92 7.71
C SER A 98 8.97 -11.81 6.83
N GLN A 99 9.78 -12.89 6.79
CA GLN A 99 10.99 -12.98 5.96
C GLN A 99 11.95 -11.79 6.14
N ILE A 100 12.11 -11.36 7.40
CA ILE A 100 12.94 -10.20 7.73
C ILE A 100 14.43 -10.55 7.58
N GLN A 101 15.14 -9.78 6.77
CA GLN A 101 16.58 -9.88 6.55
C GLN A 101 17.18 -8.47 6.48
N TRP A 102 18.24 -8.26 7.25
CA TRP A 102 18.90 -6.97 7.36
C TRP A 102 20.27 -6.97 6.70
N ASN A 103 20.67 -5.84 6.13
CA ASN A 103 22.03 -5.58 5.62
C ASN A 103 22.51 -6.58 4.56
N LEU A 104 21.64 -6.99 3.65
CA LEU A 104 22.03 -7.80 2.49
C LEU A 104 22.90 -6.97 1.54
N ASP A 105 23.99 -7.56 1.06
CA ASP A 105 24.80 -6.98 -0.01
C ASP A 105 24.19 -7.39 -1.36
N ILE A 106 23.55 -6.43 -2.04
CA ILE A 106 22.93 -6.62 -3.36
C ILE A 106 23.47 -5.53 -4.28
N GLU A 107 24.20 -5.93 -5.32
CA GLU A 107 24.93 -5.01 -6.19
C GLU A 107 25.84 -4.07 -5.35
N SER A 108 25.69 -2.77 -5.51
CA SER A 108 26.42 -1.74 -4.73
C SER A 108 25.67 -1.26 -3.49
N TRP A 109 24.52 -1.90 -3.13
CA TRP A 109 23.61 -1.41 -2.10
C TRP A 109 23.56 -2.30 -0.87
N LYS A 110 23.38 -1.68 0.30
CA LYS A 110 22.91 -2.36 1.49
C LYS A 110 21.38 -2.40 1.44
N VAL A 111 20.83 -3.59 1.29
CA VAL A 111 19.39 -3.82 1.13
C VAL A 111 18.83 -4.49 2.38
N HIS A 112 17.65 -4.04 2.78
CA HIS A 112 16.88 -4.67 3.84
C HIS A 112 15.66 -5.32 3.21
N HIS A 113 15.28 -6.51 3.67
CA HIS A 113 14.16 -7.26 3.12
C HIS A 113 13.12 -7.56 4.18
N LEU A 114 11.84 -7.28 3.86
CA LEU A 114 10.67 -7.65 4.67
C LEU A 114 9.52 -8.01 3.73
N ASP A 115 8.70 -8.97 4.15
CA ASP A 115 7.40 -9.24 3.52
C ASP A 115 6.29 -8.66 4.42
N THR A 116 5.59 -7.64 3.93
CA THR A 116 4.44 -6.98 4.60
C THR A 116 3.13 -7.30 3.88
N GLY A 117 3.00 -8.54 3.41
CA GLY A 117 1.94 -9.07 2.55
C GLY A 117 2.42 -9.30 1.13
N VAL A 118 3.45 -8.57 0.71
CA VAL A 118 4.27 -8.80 -0.49
C VAL A 118 5.73 -8.50 -0.16
N PRO A 119 6.71 -9.09 -0.89
CA PRO A 119 8.12 -8.86 -0.63
C PRO A 119 8.56 -7.44 -0.96
N HIS A 120 9.33 -6.84 -0.07
CA HIS A 120 9.94 -5.51 -0.22
C HIS A 120 11.44 -5.55 0.01
N ALA A 121 12.19 -4.95 -0.89
CA ALA A 121 13.61 -4.62 -0.75
C ALA A 121 13.71 -3.11 -0.47
N ILE A 122 14.43 -2.72 0.59
CA ILE A 122 14.54 -1.35 1.05
C ILE A 122 16.00 -0.91 1.02
N VAL A 123 16.26 0.22 0.40
CA VAL A 123 17.57 0.88 0.31
C VAL A 123 17.47 2.27 0.94
N PHE A 124 18.33 2.58 1.90
CA PHE A 124 18.45 3.95 2.42
C PHE A 124 19.58 4.68 1.71
N THR A 125 19.34 5.95 1.37
CA THR A 125 20.27 6.82 0.63
C THR A 125 20.10 8.28 1.05
N ASP A 126 21.14 9.08 0.90
CA ASP A 126 21.10 10.53 1.14
C ASP A 126 20.80 11.33 -0.14
N THR A 127 20.67 10.66 -1.29
CA THR A 127 20.49 11.28 -2.62
C THR A 127 19.24 10.77 -3.33
N LEU A 128 18.13 10.61 -2.58
CA LEU A 128 16.91 9.96 -3.07
C LEU A 128 16.35 10.59 -4.36
N GLU A 129 16.37 11.93 -4.45
CA GLU A 129 15.81 12.66 -5.60
C GLU A 129 16.61 12.45 -6.88
N ASP A 130 17.92 12.20 -6.77
CA ASP A 130 18.82 12.04 -7.91
C ASP A 130 18.80 10.62 -8.51
N LEU A 131 18.10 9.67 -7.86
CA LEU A 131 18.09 8.28 -8.29
C LEU A 131 17.21 8.06 -9.52
N ASN A 132 17.74 7.30 -10.49
CA ASN A 132 16.93 6.71 -11.57
C ASN A 132 16.20 5.46 -11.06
N ILE A 133 15.00 5.68 -10.47
CA ILE A 133 14.21 4.62 -9.84
C ILE A 133 13.82 3.52 -10.82
N LYS A 134 13.58 3.86 -12.09
CA LYS A 134 13.23 2.86 -13.11
C LYS A 134 14.35 1.86 -13.33
N GLU A 135 15.56 2.33 -13.47
CA GLU A 135 16.74 1.48 -13.73
C GLU A 135 17.14 0.69 -12.48
N LEU A 136 17.39 1.40 -11.37
CA LEU A 136 17.84 0.79 -10.12
C LEU A 136 16.78 -0.13 -9.50
N GLY A 137 15.52 0.30 -9.58
CA GLY A 137 14.38 -0.49 -9.11
C GLY A 137 14.22 -1.79 -9.87
N SER A 138 14.37 -1.75 -11.20
CA SER A 138 14.33 -2.95 -12.03
C SER A 138 15.46 -3.94 -11.68
N GLN A 139 16.69 -3.46 -11.46
CA GLN A 139 17.82 -4.30 -11.06
C GLN A 139 17.53 -5.04 -9.74
N ILE A 140 17.04 -4.34 -8.72
CA ILE A 140 16.67 -4.94 -7.43
C ILE A 140 15.46 -5.86 -7.57
N ARG A 141 14.42 -5.43 -8.30
CA ARG A 141 13.17 -6.16 -8.52
C ARG A 141 13.40 -7.57 -9.05
N PHE A 142 14.33 -7.72 -10.00
CA PHE A 142 14.63 -8.97 -10.68
C PHE A 142 15.88 -9.67 -10.16
N HIS A 143 16.51 -9.17 -9.11
CA HIS A 143 17.73 -9.74 -8.57
C HIS A 143 17.52 -11.20 -8.11
N ALA A 144 18.49 -12.06 -8.37
CA ALA A 144 18.42 -13.50 -8.11
C ALA A 144 18.07 -13.84 -6.65
N HIS A 145 18.49 -13.00 -5.68
CA HIS A 145 18.19 -13.19 -4.27
C HIS A 145 16.68 -13.24 -3.98
N PHE A 146 15.88 -12.50 -4.73
CA PHE A 146 14.43 -12.44 -4.55
C PHE A 146 13.65 -13.39 -5.48
N SER A 147 14.36 -14.22 -6.25
CA SER A 147 13.76 -15.19 -7.17
C SER A 147 13.01 -16.29 -6.42
N PRO A 148 11.89 -16.86 -6.97
CA PRO A 148 11.29 -16.51 -8.27
C PRO A 148 10.30 -15.32 -8.21
N ARG A 149 9.81 -14.94 -7.02
CA ARG A 149 8.74 -13.93 -6.84
C ARG A 149 9.20 -12.51 -7.15
N GLY A 150 10.50 -12.21 -6.91
CA GLY A 150 11.03 -10.86 -6.91
C GLY A 150 10.46 -10.01 -5.77
N ALA A 151 10.93 -8.76 -5.65
CA ALA A 151 10.49 -7.83 -4.60
C ALA A 151 10.15 -6.46 -5.18
N ASN A 152 9.29 -5.69 -4.50
CA ASN A 152 9.18 -4.26 -4.74
C ASN A 152 10.47 -3.59 -4.26
N ALA A 153 11.02 -2.67 -5.04
CA ALA A 153 12.23 -1.94 -4.64
C ALA A 153 11.85 -0.56 -4.10
N ASN A 154 12.21 -0.29 -2.86
CA ASN A 154 11.91 0.95 -2.16
C ASN A 154 13.21 1.67 -1.85
N PHE A 155 13.36 2.90 -2.33
CA PHE A 155 14.47 3.78 -2.03
C PHE A 155 13.99 4.84 -1.07
N ALA A 156 14.71 5.03 0.04
CA ALA A 156 14.24 5.87 1.12
C ALA A 156 15.32 6.79 1.66
N GLN A 157 14.89 7.94 2.17
CA GLN A 157 15.70 8.93 2.85
C GLN A 157 15.01 9.39 4.11
N LEU A 158 15.73 9.38 5.23
CA LEU A 158 15.27 9.98 6.47
C LEU A 158 15.70 11.45 6.49
N ASP A 159 14.74 12.36 6.60
CA ASP A 159 15.03 13.77 6.68
C ASP A 159 15.37 14.23 8.12
N PRO A 160 15.93 15.43 8.30
CA PRO A 160 16.26 15.95 9.64
C PRO A 160 15.05 16.17 10.57
N HIS A 161 13.83 16.13 10.05
CA HIS A 161 12.59 16.30 10.81
C HIS A 161 11.98 14.94 11.22
N GLY A 162 12.64 13.83 10.86
CA GLY A 162 12.18 12.47 11.18
C GLY A 162 11.10 11.95 10.21
N ILE A 163 10.91 12.58 9.06
CA ILE A 163 10.03 12.08 8.00
C ILE A 163 10.85 11.18 7.07
N ILE A 164 10.32 10.02 6.78
CA ILE A 164 10.92 9.09 5.83
C ILE A 164 10.31 9.36 4.46
N HIS A 165 11.11 9.79 3.50
CA HIS A 165 10.71 9.93 2.10
C HIS A 165 10.95 8.62 1.39
N VAL A 166 9.99 8.13 0.58
CA VAL A 166 10.13 6.87 -0.14
C VAL A 166 9.66 6.98 -1.58
N ARG A 167 10.44 6.36 -2.49
CA ARG A 167 10.13 6.16 -3.90
C ARG A 167 10.16 4.66 -4.19
N THR A 168 9.12 4.13 -4.83
CA THR A 168 8.93 2.69 -5.00
C THR A 168 8.81 2.32 -6.48
N TYR A 169 9.66 1.38 -6.91
CA TYR A 169 9.46 0.61 -8.14
C TYR A 169 8.63 -0.62 -7.79
N GLU A 170 7.45 -0.74 -8.39
CA GLU A 170 6.45 -1.71 -7.95
C GLU A 170 6.39 -2.94 -8.85
N ARG A 171 6.48 -4.10 -8.22
CA ARG A 171 6.34 -5.41 -8.86
C ARG A 171 4.93 -5.57 -9.44
N GLY A 172 4.86 -5.94 -10.72
CA GLY A 172 3.61 -6.12 -11.45
C GLY A 172 3.15 -4.86 -12.19
N VAL A 173 3.59 -3.67 -11.75
CA VAL A 173 3.47 -2.42 -12.50
C VAL A 173 4.70 -2.20 -13.35
N GLU A 174 5.88 -2.60 -12.83
CA GLU A 174 7.21 -2.52 -13.45
C GLU A 174 7.62 -1.08 -13.81
N GLU A 175 7.20 -0.15 -12.97
CA GLU A 175 7.49 1.28 -13.04
C GLU A 175 7.48 1.89 -11.63
N GLU A 176 7.94 3.14 -11.50
CA GLU A 176 7.79 3.91 -10.28
C GLU A 176 6.34 4.32 -10.06
N THR A 177 5.77 3.98 -8.89
CA THR A 177 4.38 4.31 -8.54
C THR A 177 4.30 5.54 -7.62
N LEU A 178 3.13 6.18 -7.60
CA LEU A 178 2.88 7.35 -6.76
C LEU A 178 2.80 7.02 -5.27
N ALA A 179 2.36 5.81 -4.93
CA ALA A 179 2.26 5.34 -3.55
C ALA A 179 2.11 3.82 -3.50
N CYS A 180 2.91 3.18 -2.64
CA CYS A 180 2.79 1.78 -2.27
C CYS A 180 2.64 1.68 -0.75
N GLY A 181 1.45 1.29 -0.26
CA GLY A 181 1.17 1.25 1.17
C GLY A 181 2.00 0.18 1.91
N THR A 182 2.12 -1.02 1.34
CA THR A 182 2.96 -2.09 1.90
C THR A 182 4.44 -1.72 1.86
N GLY A 183 4.89 -1.02 0.81
CA GLY A 183 6.26 -0.50 0.69
C GLY A 183 6.56 0.58 1.73
N ALA A 184 5.65 1.52 1.95
CA ALA A 184 5.78 2.52 3.02
C ALA A 184 5.86 1.87 4.40
N THR A 185 5.04 0.82 4.64
CA THR A 185 5.07 0.04 5.87
C THR A 185 6.42 -0.64 6.06
N ALA A 186 6.89 -1.41 5.07
CA ALA A 186 8.18 -2.09 5.13
C ALA A 186 9.34 -1.11 5.35
N THR A 187 9.30 0.05 4.68
CA THR A 187 10.32 1.10 4.81
C THR A 187 10.35 1.71 6.23
N ALA A 188 9.17 1.97 6.83
CA ALA A 188 9.10 2.48 8.20
C ALA A 188 9.66 1.47 9.22
N LEU A 189 9.30 0.19 9.08
CA LEU A 189 9.81 -0.87 9.95
C LEU A 189 11.33 -1.03 9.82
N ALA A 190 11.86 -0.95 8.59
CA ALA A 190 13.30 -0.96 8.36
C ALA A 190 14.00 0.26 9.00
N ALA A 191 13.41 1.46 8.86
CA ALA A 191 13.93 2.67 9.48
C ALA A 191 13.91 2.58 11.01
N ALA A 192 12.85 2.04 11.59
CA ALA A 192 12.78 1.79 13.04
C ALA A 192 13.92 0.91 13.54
N HIS A 193 14.19 -0.19 12.81
CA HIS A 193 15.29 -1.09 13.16
C HIS A 193 16.66 -0.45 13.03
N ILE A 194 16.91 0.26 11.92
CA ILE A 194 18.25 0.78 11.58
C ILE A 194 18.59 2.03 12.40
N TYR A 195 17.64 2.93 12.54
CA TYR A 195 17.85 4.25 13.18
C TYR A 195 17.31 4.30 14.62
N GLY A 196 16.73 3.21 15.15
CA GLY A 196 16.15 3.15 16.50
C GLY A 196 14.94 4.05 16.69
N LEU A 197 14.16 4.29 15.62
CA LEU A 197 13.01 5.18 15.66
C LEU A 197 11.81 4.52 16.35
N GLN A 198 10.99 5.33 17.03
CA GLN A 198 9.79 4.88 17.73
C GLN A 198 8.53 5.17 16.93
N ALA A 199 7.56 4.24 16.98
CA ALA A 199 6.25 4.43 16.37
C ALA A 199 5.44 5.56 17.08
N PRO A 200 4.54 6.26 16.38
CA PRO A 200 4.26 6.10 14.94
C PRO A 200 5.26 6.86 14.05
N LEU A 201 5.65 6.27 12.93
CA LEU A 201 6.57 6.88 11.97
C LEU A 201 5.81 7.52 10.80
N SER A 202 6.29 8.67 10.34
CA SER A 202 5.74 9.38 9.19
C SER A 202 6.51 9.04 7.92
N VAL A 203 5.79 8.58 6.90
CA VAL A 203 6.35 8.22 5.59
C VAL A 203 5.70 9.08 4.51
N ARG A 204 6.51 9.84 3.78
CA ARG A 204 6.07 10.61 2.61
C ARG A 204 6.34 9.82 1.35
N VAL A 205 5.27 9.51 0.63
CA VAL A 205 5.33 8.81 -0.66
C VAL A 205 5.45 9.79 -1.82
N LYS A 206 5.73 9.31 -3.03
CA LYS A 206 5.96 10.15 -4.22
C LYS A 206 4.80 11.09 -4.57
N SER A 207 3.54 10.72 -4.30
CA SER A 207 2.39 11.61 -4.47
C SER A 207 2.42 12.86 -3.58
N GLY A 208 3.30 12.89 -2.57
CA GLY A 208 3.34 13.91 -1.52
C GLY A 208 2.48 13.56 -0.30
N ASP A 209 1.67 12.51 -0.36
CA ASP A 209 0.86 12.06 0.76
C ASP A 209 1.72 11.60 1.93
N LEU A 210 1.26 11.93 3.14
CA LEU A 210 1.90 11.52 4.38
C LEU A 210 1.11 10.36 4.99
N LEU A 211 1.75 9.20 5.05
CA LEU A 211 1.26 8.02 5.74
C LEU A 211 1.91 7.94 7.13
N LYS A 212 1.18 7.37 8.09
CA LYS A 212 1.76 7.03 9.40
C LYS A 212 1.76 5.52 9.55
N ILE A 213 2.86 4.99 10.06
CA ILE A 213 3.01 3.57 10.35
C ILE A 213 3.15 3.43 11.86
N ASP A 214 2.18 2.76 12.45
CA ASP A 214 2.16 2.42 13.87
C ASP A 214 2.46 0.93 14.05
N PHE A 215 3.19 0.57 15.11
CA PHE A 215 3.59 -0.81 15.40
C PHE A 215 4.07 -0.95 16.83
N ARG A 216 4.21 -2.19 17.28
CA ARG A 216 4.89 -2.52 18.55
C ARG A 216 6.10 -3.40 18.29
N PRO A 217 7.20 -3.22 19.04
CA PRO A 217 8.30 -4.18 19.03
C PRO A 217 7.83 -5.54 19.53
N ALA A 218 8.17 -6.60 18.81
CA ALA A 218 7.92 -7.97 19.22
C ALA A 218 9.07 -8.50 20.08
N LYS A 219 8.81 -9.53 20.90
CA LYS A 219 9.81 -10.10 21.82
C LYS A 219 10.99 -10.78 21.13
N ASP A 220 10.81 -11.21 19.91
CA ASP A 220 11.80 -11.85 19.04
C ASP A 220 12.65 -10.86 18.24
N GLY A 221 12.45 -9.55 18.47
CA GLY A 221 13.14 -8.49 17.73
C GLY A 221 12.45 -8.09 16.42
N GLY A 222 11.29 -8.67 16.12
CA GLY A 222 10.42 -8.28 15.00
C GLY A 222 9.43 -7.16 15.36
N PHE A 223 8.32 -7.12 14.66
CA PHE A 223 7.25 -6.13 14.82
C PHE A 223 5.89 -6.82 14.87
N THR A 224 4.98 -6.26 15.66
CA THR A 224 3.59 -6.72 15.77
C THR A 224 2.63 -5.53 15.84
N ASP A 225 1.33 -5.79 15.72
CA ASP A 225 0.28 -4.76 15.70
C ASP A 225 0.51 -3.68 14.63
N VAL A 226 1.06 -4.05 13.49
CA VAL A 226 1.45 -3.12 12.43
C VAL A 226 0.22 -2.54 11.76
N ARG A 227 0.13 -1.21 11.74
CA ARG A 227 -0.99 -0.45 11.14
C ARG A 227 -0.48 0.60 10.18
N LEU A 228 -1.09 0.65 9.01
CA LEU A 228 -0.95 1.73 8.04
C LEU A 228 -2.09 2.73 8.26
N ILE A 229 -1.75 3.98 8.53
CA ILE A 229 -2.70 5.05 8.78
C ILE A 229 -2.54 6.11 7.68
N GLY A 230 -3.63 6.41 6.99
CA GLY A 230 -3.63 7.41 5.92
C GLY A 230 -5.01 8.01 5.70
N SER A 231 -5.06 9.17 5.06
CA SER A 231 -6.31 9.81 4.70
C SER A 231 -6.94 9.17 3.47
N ALA A 232 -8.26 9.35 3.35
CA ALA A 232 -8.99 9.19 2.11
C ALA A 232 -9.93 10.40 1.95
N LYS A 233 -10.00 10.95 0.74
CA LYS A 233 -10.77 12.15 0.46
C LYS A 233 -11.88 11.85 -0.53
N HIS A 234 -13.11 12.19 -0.16
CA HIS A 234 -14.22 12.21 -1.09
C HIS A 234 -14.06 13.39 -2.06
N ILE A 235 -14.10 13.12 -3.35
CA ILE A 235 -13.93 14.12 -4.40
C ILE A 235 -15.30 14.58 -4.92
N PHE A 236 -16.14 13.64 -5.37
CA PHE A 236 -17.49 13.93 -5.82
C PHE A 236 -18.38 12.69 -5.75
N LYS A 237 -19.69 12.89 -5.85
CA LYS A 237 -20.71 11.86 -6.01
C LYS A 237 -21.50 12.14 -7.27
N GLY A 238 -21.83 11.09 -8.02
CA GLY A 238 -22.58 11.25 -9.28
C GLY A 238 -23.35 9.99 -9.65
N VAL A 239 -24.06 10.07 -10.77
CA VAL A 239 -24.76 8.96 -11.41
C VAL A 239 -24.22 8.83 -12.82
N ILE A 240 -23.97 7.61 -13.25
CA ILE A 240 -23.54 7.29 -14.60
C ILE A 240 -24.52 6.26 -15.20
N GLU A 241 -24.92 6.51 -16.45
CA GLU A 241 -25.68 5.52 -17.23
C GLU A 241 -24.70 4.53 -17.86
N ILE A 242 -24.99 3.23 -17.75
CA ILE A 242 -24.16 2.10 -18.21
C ILE A 242 -24.97 1.13 -19.07
#